data_0efbc0017b290d6aaf9bff0cfc16fcf6
#
_entry.id   0efbc0017b290d6aaf9bff0cfc16fcf6
#
_cell.length_a   1.000
_cell.length_b   1.000
_cell.length_c   1.000
_cell.angle_alpha   90.00
_cell.angle_beta   90.00
_cell.angle_gamma   90.00
#
_symmetry.space_group_name_H-M   'P 1'
#
loop_
_entity.id
_entity.type
_entity.pdbx_description
1 polymer ?
#
loop_
_entity_poly.entity_id
_entity_poly.type
_entity_poly.pdbx_seq_one_letter_code
_entity_poly.pdbx_strand_id
1 'polypeptide(L)'
;MGKDKLRKFRENETFRCMIQPATSEVLGCDHPMKGNWGRTFFGNDNPIVLELGCGKGDYTIDLAERNPACNYIGVDIKGARLWKGAKYAEEHGLKNVAFLRTRIEFIESLFAENEVSEIWITFADPQISREKKRLTAPLFMNRYRNFLKPGGIVHLKTDSRYLHEYSLAMAQQNGLKILASGIDIYGDDRERLYSSELSSVSGRDAVDALFEVQTFYESQ
;
A
#
# COMPACT_ATOMS: atom_id res chain seq x y z
N MET A 1 10.36 3.13 27.11
CA MET A 1 9.92 2.32 25.96
C MET A 1 9.59 0.93 26.47
N GLY A 2 8.39 0.36 26.19
CA GLY A 2 8.00 -0.95 26.76
C GLY A 2 8.88 -2.09 26.22
N LYS A 3 9.17 -3.09 27.08
CA LYS A 3 9.98 -4.28 26.75
C LYS A 3 9.51 -4.99 25.46
N ASP A 4 8.18 -5.04 25.22
CA ASP A 4 7.58 -5.64 24.02
C ASP A 4 7.97 -4.92 22.72
N LYS A 5 8.09 -3.58 22.74
CA LYS A 5 8.49 -2.80 21.57
C LYS A 5 9.95 -3.10 21.17
N LEU A 6 10.84 -3.26 22.13
CA LEU A 6 12.24 -3.60 21.86
C LEU A 6 12.38 -5.03 21.32
N ARG A 7 11.60 -5.97 21.83
CA ARG A 7 11.52 -7.34 21.29
C ARG A 7 11.11 -7.31 19.81
N LYS A 8 10.03 -6.63 19.47
CA LYS A 8 9.54 -6.52 18.08
C LYS A 8 10.59 -5.92 17.14
N PHE A 9 11.35 -4.93 17.57
CA PHE A 9 12.42 -4.37 16.74
C PHE A 9 13.55 -5.37 16.47
N ARG A 10 13.96 -6.15 17.49
CA ARG A 10 14.98 -7.19 17.30
C ARG A 10 14.48 -8.31 16.37
N GLU A 11 13.23 -8.74 16.55
CA GLU A 11 12.64 -9.76 15.69
C GLU A 11 12.52 -9.25 14.22
N ASN A 12 12.18 -7.97 14.00
CA ASN A 12 12.16 -7.39 12.65
C ASN A 12 13.51 -7.47 11.92
N GLU A 13 14.62 -7.47 12.65
CA GLU A 13 15.97 -7.62 12.07
C GLU A 13 16.24 -9.03 11.55
N THR A 14 15.46 -10.02 11.98
CA THR A 14 15.61 -11.42 11.59
C THR A 14 14.65 -11.86 10.49
N PHE A 15 13.61 -11.09 10.21
CA PHE A 15 12.61 -11.43 9.20
C PHE A 15 13.14 -11.15 7.80
N ARG A 16 13.11 -12.16 6.92
CA ARG A 16 13.49 -12.03 5.50
C ARG A 16 12.64 -10.98 4.79
N CYS A 17 11.34 -10.97 5.09
CA CYS A 17 10.40 -10.06 4.45
C CYS A 17 10.49 -8.60 4.93
N MET A 18 11.33 -8.28 5.93
CA MET A 18 11.43 -6.94 6.51
C MET A 18 12.65 -6.17 5.98
N ILE A 19 12.41 -5.09 5.24
CA ILE A 19 13.44 -4.18 4.73
C ILE A 19 13.37 -2.86 5.48
N GLN A 20 14.47 -2.43 6.07
CA GLN A 20 14.55 -1.25 6.94
C GLN A 20 15.75 -0.37 6.54
N PRO A 21 15.69 0.34 5.39
CA PRO A 21 16.80 1.19 4.96
C PRO A 21 17.04 2.32 5.95
N ALA A 22 18.30 2.65 6.20
CA ALA A 22 18.65 3.84 6.94
C ALA A 22 18.27 5.10 6.14
N THR A 23 18.05 6.22 6.84
CA THR A 23 17.72 7.49 6.15
C THR A 23 18.81 7.90 5.17
N SER A 24 20.07 7.63 5.46
CA SER A 24 21.20 7.93 4.59
C SER A 24 21.22 7.12 3.28
N GLU A 25 20.50 6.00 3.23
CA GLU A 25 20.42 5.12 2.05
C GLU A 25 19.29 5.51 1.09
N VAL A 26 18.41 6.45 1.52
CA VAL A 26 17.21 6.85 0.75
C VAL A 26 17.04 8.36 0.64
N LEU A 27 17.80 9.15 1.39
CA LEU A 27 17.73 10.61 1.34
C LEU A 27 18.68 11.16 0.28
N GLY A 28 18.13 11.56 -0.87
CA GLY A 28 18.90 12.15 -1.98
C GLY A 28 19.73 11.14 -2.76
N CYS A 29 19.49 9.85 -2.60
CA CYS A 29 20.15 8.78 -3.36
C CYS A 29 19.18 7.64 -3.63
N ASP A 30 19.48 6.84 -4.65
CA ASP A 30 18.70 5.66 -4.99
C ASP A 30 19.18 4.46 -4.16
N HIS A 31 18.24 3.75 -3.58
CA HIS A 31 18.51 2.50 -2.86
C HIS A 31 18.77 1.35 -3.85
N PRO A 32 19.64 0.36 -3.55
CA PRO A 32 19.95 -0.76 -4.45
C PRO A 32 18.74 -1.60 -4.89
N MET A 33 17.65 -1.58 -4.12
CA MET A 33 16.39 -2.27 -4.47
C MET A 33 15.61 -1.57 -5.58
N LYS A 34 15.88 -0.29 -5.87
CA LYS A 34 15.19 0.47 -6.90
C LYS A 34 15.38 -0.18 -8.28
N GLY A 35 14.28 -0.59 -8.92
CA GLY A 35 14.31 -1.31 -10.20
C GLY A 35 14.72 -2.78 -10.09
N ASN A 36 14.86 -3.32 -8.87
CA ASN A 36 15.36 -4.66 -8.65
C ASN A 36 14.49 -5.52 -7.72
N TRP A 37 13.35 -5.05 -7.29
CA TRP A 37 12.48 -5.78 -6.36
C TRP A 37 12.13 -7.19 -6.85
N GLY A 38 11.66 -7.31 -8.10
CA GLY A 38 11.33 -8.60 -8.70
C GLY A 38 12.52 -9.55 -8.67
N ARG A 39 13.62 -9.16 -9.29
CA ARG A 39 14.80 -9.99 -9.46
C ARG A 39 15.54 -10.29 -8.15
N THR A 40 15.76 -9.25 -7.32
CA THR A 40 16.65 -9.35 -6.16
C THR A 40 15.93 -9.87 -4.91
N PHE A 41 14.67 -9.45 -4.70
CA PHE A 41 13.94 -9.82 -3.50
C PHE A 41 12.96 -10.97 -3.73
N PHE A 42 12.06 -10.83 -4.73
CA PHE A 42 11.01 -11.83 -4.97
C PHE A 42 11.47 -13.02 -5.81
N GLY A 43 12.50 -12.87 -6.63
CA GLY A 43 13.00 -13.90 -7.53
C GLY A 43 12.04 -14.21 -8.70
N ASN A 44 11.19 -13.26 -9.08
CA ASN A 44 10.21 -13.37 -10.17
C ASN A 44 9.89 -11.99 -10.77
N ASP A 45 9.16 -11.98 -11.88
CA ASP A 45 8.72 -10.77 -12.59
C ASP A 45 7.23 -10.45 -12.39
N ASN A 46 6.61 -10.99 -11.34
CA ASN A 46 5.21 -10.73 -11.02
C ASN A 46 4.97 -9.23 -10.76
N PRO A 47 3.76 -8.72 -11.07
CA PRO A 47 3.39 -7.35 -10.78
C PRO A 47 3.61 -6.98 -9.31
N ILE A 48 4.10 -5.77 -9.05
CA ILE A 48 4.31 -5.26 -7.69
C ILE A 48 3.14 -4.36 -7.30
N VAL A 49 2.55 -4.65 -6.16
CA VAL A 49 1.45 -3.90 -5.55
C VAL A 49 1.94 -3.31 -4.22
N LEU A 50 1.72 -2.02 -4.00
CA LEU A 50 2.10 -1.34 -2.76
C LEU A 50 0.88 -1.07 -1.89
N GLU A 51 1.01 -1.25 -0.58
CA GLU A 51 0.10 -0.67 0.42
C GLU A 51 0.83 0.43 1.19
N LEU A 52 0.37 1.68 1.05
CA LEU A 52 1.00 2.84 1.68
C LEU A 52 0.33 3.19 3.01
N GLY A 53 1.10 3.15 4.08
CA GLY A 53 0.58 3.31 5.44
C GLY A 53 -0.04 2.03 5.98
N CYS A 54 0.47 0.87 5.59
CA CYS A 54 -0.11 -0.46 5.83
C CYS A 54 -0.29 -0.85 7.32
N GLY A 55 0.25 -0.08 8.26
CA GLY A 55 0.06 -0.33 9.68
C GLY A 55 0.54 -1.71 10.12
N LYS A 56 -0.38 -2.62 10.37
CA LYS A 56 -0.11 -4.02 10.76
C LYS A 56 0.03 -4.95 9.56
N GLY A 57 -0.25 -4.46 8.35
CA GLY A 57 -0.15 -5.21 7.10
C GLY A 57 -1.33 -6.16 6.85
N ASP A 58 -2.49 -5.87 7.44
CA ASP A 58 -3.67 -6.74 7.30
C ASP A 58 -4.07 -6.85 5.81
N TYR A 59 -4.13 -5.74 5.06
CA TYR A 59 -4.37 -5.75 3.60
C TYR A 59 -3.23 -6.37 2.81
N THR A 60 -1.99 -6.01 3.12
CA THR A 60 -0.80 -6.57 2.44
C THR A 60 -0.80 -8.10 2.48
N ILE A 61 -1.11 -8.68 3.64
CA ILE A 61 -1.15 -10.14 3.83
C ILE A 61 -2.32 -10.76 3.08
N ASP A 62 -3.53 -10.27 3.31
CA ASP A 62 -4.75 -10.86 2.73
C ASP A 62 -4.73 -10.81 1.19
N LEU A 63 -4.30 -9.68 0.61
CA LEU A 63 -4.13 -9.55 -0.84
C LEU A 63 -3.08 -10.54 -1.39
N ALA A 64 -1.99 -10.76 -0.66
CA ALA A 64 -0.94 -11.69 -1.06
C ALA A 64 -1.39 -13.16 -1.02
N GLU A 65 -2.21 -13.52 -0.05
CA GLU A 65 -2.80 -14.86 0.05
C GLU A 65 -3.83 -15.11 -1.04
N ARG A 66 -4.65 -14.11 -1.39
CA ARG A 66 -5.67 -14.20 -2.45
C ARG A 66 -5.07 -14.28 -3.85
N ASN A 67 -3.98 -13.54 -4.08
CA ASN A 67 -3.39 -13.47 -5.41
C ASN A 67 -1.88 -13.73 -5.39
N PRO A 68 -1.45 -15.00 -5.37
CA PRO A 68 -0.03 -15.36 -5.37
C PRO A 68 0.71 -15.01 -6.67
N ALA A 69 0.01 -14.60 -7.73
CA ALA A 69 0.60 -14.14 -8.98
C ALA A 69 1.10 -12.68 -8.92
N CYS A 70 0.90 -11.98 -7.80
CA CYS A 70 1.42 -10.63 -7.56
C CYS A 70 2.36 -10.61 -6.35
N ASN A 71 3.26 -9.64 -6.32
CA ASN A 71 4.15 -9.35 -5.20
C ASN A 71 3.60 -8.14 -4.42
N TYR A 72 3.54 -8.22 -3.11
CA TYR A 72 2.95 -7.19 -2.26
C TYR A 72 3.99 -6.59 -1.32
N ILE A 73 4.01 -5.25 -1.24
CA ILE A 73 4.93 -4.52 -0.37
C ILE A 73 4.13 -3.57 0.51
N GLY A 74 4.06 -3.88 1.81
CA GLY A 74 3.47 -2.99 2.81
C GLY A 74 4.49 -1.96 3.31
N VAL A 75 4.15 -0.67 3.21
CA VAL A 75 5.03 0.44 3.59
C VAL A 75 4.48 1.17 4.81
N ASP A 76 5.25 1.26 5.89
CA ASP A 76 4.95 2.08 7.07
C ASP A 76 6.23 2.52 7.78
N ILE A 77 6.19 3.62 8.52
CA ILE A 77 7.31 4.08 9.34
C ILE A 77 7.38 3.36 10.70
N LYS A 78 6.27 2.79 11.15
CA LYS A 78 6.15 2.23 12.51
C LYS A 78 6.52 0.73 12.55
N GLY A 79 7.79 0.42 12.68
CA GLY A 79 8.30 -0.96 12.71
C GLY A 79 7.61 -1.89 13.73
N ALA A 80 7.14 -1.37 14.87
CA ALA A 80 6.39 -2.19 15.84
C ALA A 80 4.97 -2.58 15.36
N ARG A 81 4.41 -1.87 14.35
CA ARG A 81 3.16 -2.26 13.68
C ARG A 81 3.45 -3.27 12.58
N LEU A 82 4.41 -2.98 11.70
CA LEU A 82 4.87 -3.87 10.63
C LEU A 82 5.23 -5.28 11.14
N TRP A 83 5.73 -5.36 12.38
CA TRP A 83 6.09 -6.63 13.01
C TRP A 83 4.99 -7.69 12.94
N LYS A 84 3.70 -7.31 13.06
CA LYS A 84 2.58 -8.28 13.03
C LYS A 84 2.49 -8.98 11.68
N GLY A 85 2.43 -8.20 10.61
CA GLY A 85 2.34 -8.74 9.25
C GLY A 85 3.61 -9.48 8.86
N ALA A 86 4.79 -8.93 9.17
CA ALA A 86 6.06 -9.58 8.86
C ALA A 86 6.21 -10.93 9.57
N LYS A 87 5.84 -11.00 10.86
CA LYS A 87 5.84 -12.25 11.61
C LYS A 87 4.89 -13.27 10.99
N TYR A 88 3.68 -12.86 10.63
CA TYR A 88 2.71 -13.72 9.96
C TYR A 88 3.27 -14.26 8.63
N ALA A 89 3.84 -13.39 7.80
CA ALA A 89 4.43 -13.79 6.53
C ALA A 89 5.56 -14.82 6.67
N GLU A 90 6.43 -14.65 7.67
CA GLU A 90 7.49 -15.61 7.99
C GLU A 90 6.93 -16.95 8.47
N GLU A 91 5.98 -16.94 9.42
CA GLU A 91 5.37 -18.14 10.00
C GLU A 91 4.58 -18.96 8.96
N HIS A 92 3.99 -18.29 7.96
CA HIS A 92 3.20 -18.95 6.90
C HIS A 92 3.99 -19.15 5.58
N GLY A 93 5.26 -18.75 5.57
CA GLY A 93 6.14 -18.96 4.41
C GLY A 93 5.74 -18.17 3.16
N LEU A 94 5.07 -17.01 3.32
CA LEU A 94 4.67 -16.16 2.19
C LEU A 94 5.91 -15.59 1.50
N LYS A 95 6.07 -15.91 0.22
CA LYS A 95 7.24 -15.50 -0.58
C LYS A 95 7.00 -14.26 -1.40
N ASN A 96 5.74 -13.92 -1.62
CA ASN A 96 5.27 -12.77 -2.39
C ASN A 96 4.95 -11.54 -1.52
N VAL A 97 5.49 -11.47 -0.29
CA VAL A 97 5.28 -10.37 0.65
C VAL A 97 6.61 -9.75 1.09
N ALA A 98 6.66 -8.43 1.12
CA ALA A 98 7.70 -7.64 1.78
C ALA A 98 7.07 -6.56 2.65
N PHE A 99 7.78 -6.16 3.71
CA PHE A 99 7.46 -5.00 4.53
C PHE A 99 8.62 -4.02 4.50
N LEU A 100 8.32 -2.80 4.09
CA LEU A 100 9.30 -1.73 3.92
C LEU A 100 9.10 -0.68 5.02
N ARG A 101 10.04 -0.63 5.95
CA ARG A 101 10.01 0.38 7.01
C ARG A 101 10.72 1.63 6.57
N THR A 102 9.96 2.58 6.02
CA THR A 102 10.48 3.88 5.58
C THR A 102 9.41 4.96 5.69
N ARG A 103 9.81 6.20 5.47
CA ARG A 103 8.87 7.31 5.27
C ARG A 103 8.41 7.29 3.81
N ILE A 104 7.11 7.45 3.59
CA ILE A 104 6.54 7.46 2.23
C ILE A 104 7.12 8.62 1.39
N GLU A 105 7.60 9.68 2.03
CA GLU A 105 8.29 10.76 1.35
C GLU A 105 9.57 10.33 0.60
N PHE A 106 10.15 9.17 0.95
CA PHE A 106 11.35 8.60 0.30
C PHE A 106 11.05 7.51 -0.73
N ILE A 107 9.77 7.32 -1.06
CA ILE A 107 9.34 6.20 -1.90
C ILE A 107 10.02 6.17 -3.28
N GLU A 108 10.32 7.32 -3.86
CA GLU A 108 10.95 7.46 -5.17
C GLU A 108 12.42 6.99 -5.19
N SER A 109 13.07 6.94 -4.02
CA SER A 109 14.42 6.35 -3.87
C SER A 109 14.40 4.81 -3.89
N LEU A 110 13.23 4.20 -3.82
CA LEU A 110 13.04 2.76 -3.61
C LEU A 110 12.37 2.06 -4.81
N PHE A 111 11.69 2.82 -5.67
CA PHE A 111 11.01 2.27 -6.84
C PHE A 111 11.39 3.05 -8.10
N ALA A 112 11.73 2.29 -9.16
CA ALA A 112 12.07 2.84 -10.47
C ALA A 112 10.83 3.12 -11.32
N GLU A 113 11.02 3.82 -12.41
CA GLU A 113 9.96 4.07 -13.40
C GLU A 113 9.31 2.76 -13.86
N ASN A 114 7.97 2.75 -13.88
CA ASN A 114 7.15 1.60 -14.31
C ASN A 114 7.37 0.31 -13.49
N GLU A 115 7.86 0.39 -12.25
CA GLU A 115 8.11 -0.79 -11.41
C GLU A 115 6.86 -1.25 -10.65
N VAL A 116 5.95 -0.34 -10.32
CA VAL A 116 4.75 -0.62 -9.52
C VAL A 116 3.51 -0.67 -10.39
N SER A 117 2.65 -1.66 -10.17
CA SER A 117 1.40 -1.85 -10.92
C SER A 117 0.20 -1.21 -10.25
N GLU A 118 0.11 -1.30 -8.92
CA GLU A 118 -1.01 -0.77 -8.14
C GLU A 118 -0.54 -0.20 -6.80
N ILE A 119 -1.29 0.77 -6.29
CA ILE A 119 -1.10 1.38 -4.97
C ILE A 119 -2.41 1.30 -4.20
N TRP A 120 -2.34 0.78 -2.99
CA TRP A 120 -3.43 0.76 -2.01
C TRP A 120 -3.16 1.76 -0.89
N ILE A 121 -4.16 2.58 -0.55
CA ILE A 121 -4.16 3.52 0.56
C ILE A 121 -5.36 3.16 1.42
N THR A 122 -5.10 2.46 2.55
CA THR A 122 -6.13 1.93 3.42
C THR A 122 -6.09 2.62 4.77
N PHE A 123 -7.19 3.28 5.16
CA PHE A 123 -7.37 3.97 6.44
C PHE A 123 -6.22 4.91 6.82
N ALA A 124 -5.68 5.61 5.82
CA ALA A 124 -4.66 6.62 6.03
C ALA A 124 -5.19 7.80 6.85
N ASP A 125 -4.30 8.41 7.65
CA ASP A 125 -4.63 9.63 8.39
C ASP A 125 -5.06 10.72 7.40
N PRO A 126 -6.28 11.30 7.54
CA PRO A 126 -6.82 12.30 6.64
C PRO A 126 -6.04 13.62 6.63
N GLN A 127 -5.12 13.84 7.57
CA GLN A 127 -4.24 15.02 7.65
C GLN A 127 -5.00 16.34 7.44
N ILE A 128 -6.07 16.56 8.20
CA ILE A 128 -7.04 17.65 8.01
C ILE A 128 -6.34 19.02 7.90
N SER A 129 -5.38 19.31 8.77
CA SER A 129 -4.62 20.58 8.81
C SER A 129 -3.34 20.58 7.96
N ARG A 130 -3.01 19.47 7.29
CA ARG A 130 -1.71 19.30 6.59
C ARG A 130 -1.90 18.70 5.21
N GLU A 131 -2.55 19.42 4.31
CA GLU A 131 -2.89 18.95 2.97
C GLU A 131 -1.74 18.25 2.24
N LYS A 132 -0.55 18.86 2.22
CA LYS A 132 0.65 18.30 1.57
C LYS A 132 1.10 16.95 2.13
N LYS A 133 0.55 16.51 3.26
CA LYS A 133 0.85 15.21 3.88
C LYS A 133 -0.19 14.12 3.57
N ARG A 134 -1.31 14.48 2.94
CA ARG A 134 -2.31 13.48 2.50
C ARG A 134 -1.73 12.62 1.39
N LEU A 135 -1.88 11.33 1.52
CA LEU A 135 -1.35 10.38 0.51
C LEU A 135 -2.07 10.50 -0.84
N THR A 136 -3.25 11.12 -0.90
CA THR A 136 -3.97 11.44 -2.13
C THR A 136 -3.77 12.88 -2.61
N ALA A 137 -2.91 13.68 -1.96
CA ALA A 137 -2.64 15.04 -2.41
C ALA A 137 -1.83 15.06 -3.73
N PRO A 138 -1.91 16.15 -4.52
CA PRO A 138 -1.18 16.27 -5.78
C PRO A 138 0.32 16.01 -5.66
N LEU A 139 0.93 16.38 -4.53
CA LEU A 139 2.34 16.11 -4.25
C LEU A 139 2.67 14.61 -4.28
N PHE A 140 1.84 13.80 -3.64
CA PHE A 140 2.04 12.35 -3.60
C PHE A 140 1.61 11.69 -4.92
N MET A 141 0.51 12.12 -5.52
CA MET A 141 0.08 11.61 -6.83
C MET A 141 1.14 11.85 -7.92
N ASN A 142 1.82 13.00 -7.88
CA ASN A 142 2.94 13.26 -8.79
C ASN A 142 4.14 12.33 -8.53
N ARG A 143 4.44 12.00 -7.26
CA ARG A 143 5.46 11.01 -6.94
C ARG A 143 5.10 9.62 -7.45
N TYR A 144 3.84 9.21 -7.28
CA TYR A 144 3.38 7.90 -7.74
C TYR A 144 3.54 7.74 -9.26
N ARG A 145 3.30 8.81 -10.04
CA ARG A 145 3.51 8.81 -11.49
C ARG A 145 4.94 8.46 -11.91
N ASN A 146 5.93 8.71 -11.05
CA ASN A 146 7.33 8.47 -11.37
C ASN A 146 7.71 6.98 -11.30
N PHE A 147 6.89 6.14 -10.68
CA PHE A 147 7.17 4.71 -10.55
C PHE A 147 5.99 3.79 -10.84
N LEU A 148 4.78 4.34 -10.93
CA LEU A 148 3.58 3.57 -11.31
C LEU A 148 3.58 3.32 -12.82
N LYS A 149 3.24 2.10 -13.23
CA LYS A 149 3.10 1.74 -14.65
C LYS A 149 2.02 2.59 -15.34
N PRO A 150 2.13 2.84 -16.65
CA PRO A 150 1.01 3.36 -17.43
C PRO A 150 -0.24 2.48 -17.25
N GLY A 151 -1.38 3.11 -16.93
CA GLY A 151 -2.61 2.39 -16.61
C GLY A 151 -2.66 1.83 -15.20
N GLY A 152 -1.63 2.03 -14.37
CA GLY A 152 -1.63 1.62 -12.97
C GLY A 152 -2.70 2.34 -12.14
N ILE A 153 -3.17 1.68 -11.09
CA ILE A 153 -4.34 2.09 -10.31
C ILE A 153 -3.94 2.51 -8.90
N VAL A 154 -4.60 3.54 -8.39
CA VAL A 154 -4.54 3.93 -6.98
C VAL A 154 -5.90 3.70 -6.34
N HIS A 155 -5.94 2.80 -5.34
CA HIS A 155 -7.11 2.50 -4.54
C HIS A 155 -7.08 3.31 -3.25
N LEU A 156 -8.21 3.89 -2.88
CA LEU A 156 -8.42 4.53 -1.58
C LEU A 156 -9.59 3.86 -0.87
N LYS A 157 -9.33 3.29 0.31
CA LYS A 157 -10.38 2.90 1.27
C LYS A 157 -10.20 3.72 2.55
N THR A 158 -11.25 4.39 3.00
CA THR A 158 -11.19 5.28 4.16
C THR A 158 -12.56 5.37 4.86
N ASP A 159 -12.55 5.48 6.17
CA ASP A 159 -13.69 5.84 7.01
C ASP A 159 -13.89 7.38 7.11
N SER A 160 -12.92 8.14 6.61
CA SER A 160 -12.97 9.60 6.62
C SER A 160 -13.73 10.13 5.40
N ARG A 161 -14.98 10.56 5.60
CA ARG A 161 -15.75 11.26 4.56
C ARG A 161 -14.98 12.45 3.97
N TYR A 162 -14.29 13.20 4.83
CA TYR A 162 -13.45 14.33 4.39
C TYR A 162 -12.35 13.89 3.42
N LEU A 163 -11.61 12.81 3.71
CA LEU A 163 -10.55 12.32 2.83
C LEU A 163 -11.13 11.77 1.52
N HIS A 164 -12.27 11.12 1.57
CA HIS A 164 -12.99 10.63 0.40
C HIS A 164 -13.37 11.79 -0.55
N GLU A 165 -14.11 12.78 -0.04
CA GLU A 165 -14.56 13.94 -0.83
C GLU A 165 -13.37 14.76 -1.38
N TYR A 166 -12.34 14.98 -0.55
CA TYR A 166 -11.11 15.63 -0.99
C TYR A 166 -10.45 14.88 -2.15
N SER A 167 -10.34 13.56 -2.04
CA SER A 167 -9.64 12.73 -3.04
C SER A 167 -10.40 12.71 -4.36
N LEU A 168 -11.73 12.66 -4.34
CA LEU A 168 -12.55 12.78 -5.54
C LEU A 168 -12.37 14.14 -6.22
N ALA A 169 -12.48 15.24 -5.46
CA ALA A 169 -12.29 16.58 -6.00
C ALA A 169 -10.87 16.76 -6.59
N MET A 170 -9.85 16.26 -5.88
CA MET A 170 -8.48 16.30 -6.36
C MET A 170 -8.31 15.51 -7.67
N ALA A 171 -8.88 14.31 -7.75
CA ALA A 171 -8.81 13.49 -8.97
C ALA A 171 -9.46 14.20 -10.16
N GLN A 172 -10.65 14.76 -9.98
CA GLN A 172 -11.38 15.51 -11.01
C GLN A 172 -10.60 16.74 -11.48
N GLN A 173 -10.11 17.55 -10.53
CA GLN A 173 -9.35 18.77 -10.83
C GLN A 173 -8.04 18.51 -11.58
N ASN A 174 -7.43 17.35 -11.36
CA ASN A 174 -6.18 16.97 -12.02
C ASN A 174 -6.39 16.04 -13.23
N GLY A 175 -7.62 15.89 -13.71
CA GLY A 175 -7.94 15.08 -14.90
C GLY A 175 -7.62 13.60 -14.74
N LEU A 176 -7.65 13.08 -13.51
CA LEU A 176 -7.46 11.65 -13.26
C LEU A 176 -8.77 10.91 -13.53
N LYS A 177 -8.68 9.76 -14.19
CA LYS A 177 -9.82 8.91 -14.43
C LYS A 177 -10.26 8.26 -13.12
N ILE A 178 -11.53 8.42 -12.75
CA ILE A 178 -12.14 7.74 -11.61
C ILE A 178 -12.84 6.49 -12.15
N LEU A 179 -12.31 5.31 -11.81
CA LEU A 179 -12.85 4.02 -12.25
C LEU A 179 -14.05 3.60 -11.42
N ALA A 180 -14.04 3.90 -10.13
CA ALA A 180 -15.12 3.60 -9.20
C ALA A 180 -15.11 4.58 -8.03
N SER A 181 -16.27 4.81 -7.42
CA SER A 181 -16.43 5.59 -6.19
C SER A 181 -17.68 5.13 -5.46
N GLY A 182 -17.60 4.95 -4.14
CA GLY A 182 -18.70 4.60 -3.25
C GLY A 182 -18.52 5.22 -1.88
N ILE A 183 -19.62 5.49 -1.19
CA ILE A 183 -19.64 6.04 0.19
C ILE A 183 -20.08 5.01 1.22
N ASP A 184 -20.77 3.97 0.78
CA ASP A 184 -21.22 2.85 1.61
C ASP A 184 -20.90 1.53 0.91
N ILE A 185 -19.64 1.09 1.05
CA ILE A 185 -19.17 -0.14 0.41
C ILE A 185 -19.79 -1.42 0.98
N TYR A 186 -20.35 -1.38 2.18
CA TYR A 186 -21.01 -2.53 2.81
C TYR A 186 -22.53 -2.54 2.58
N GLY A 187 -23.10 -1.48 2.00
CA GLY A 187 -24.50 -1.31 1.67
C GLY A 187 -24.75 -1.20 0.17
N ASP A 188 -25.45 -0.15 -0.24
CA ASP A 188 -26.00 0.03 -1.59
C ASP A 188 -24.95 0.17 -2.71
N ASP A 189 -23.72 0.53 -2.37
CA ASP A 189 -22.65 0.73 -3.38
C ASP A 189 -22.00 -0.57 -3.86
N ARG A 190 -22.25 -1.71 -3.20
CA ARG A 190 -21.58 -2.98 -3.50
C ARG A 190 -21.80 -3.44 -4.94
N GLU A 191 -23.05 -3.54 -5.38
CA GLU A 191 -23.37 -3.96 -6.77
C GLU A 191 -22.82 -2.98 -7.80
N ARG A 192 -22.87 -1.68 -7.49
CA ARG A 192 -22.33 -0.63 -8.35
C ARG A 192 -20.82 -0.75 -8.53
N LEU A 193 -20.09 -1.11 -7.50
CA LEU A 193 -18.62 -1.33 -7.57
C LEU A 193 -18.29 -2.57 -8.40
N TYR A 194 -19.04 -3.67 -8.29
CA TYR A 194 -18.85 -4.84 -9.13
C TYR A 194 -19.15 -4.60 -10.61
N SER A 195 -20.11 -3.73 -10.91
CA SER A 195 -20.45 -3.32 -12.27
C SER A 195 -19.62 -2.17 -12.81
N SER A 196 -18.70 -1.63 -12.01
CA SER A 196 -17.85 -0.51 -12.39
C SER A 196 -16.70 -0.92 -13.31
N GLU A 197 -16.08 0.08 -13.93
CA GLU A 197 -14.89 -0.12 -14.76
C GLU A 197 -13.71 -0.72 -13.97
N LEU A 198 -13.65 -0.52 -12.65
CA LEU A 198 -12.66 -1.12 -11.78
C LEU A 198 -12.64 -2.65 -11.90
N SER A 199 -13.81 -3.29 -11.88
CA SER A 199 -13.93 -4.75 -12.01
C SER A 199 -13.37 -5.28 -13.33
N SER A 200 -13.44 -4.50 -14.40
CA SER A 200 -12.90 -4.88 -15.71
C SER A 200 -11.39 -4.68 -15.85
N VAL A 201 -10.81 -3.76 -15.09
CA VAL A 201 -9.39 -3.37 -15.18
C VAL A 201 -8.53 -4.10 -14.15
N SER A 202 -8.97 -4.15 -12.89
CA SER A 202 -8.22 -4.78 -11.78
C SER A 202 -8.68 -6.20 -11.46
N GLY A 203 -9.71 -6.69 -12.15
CA GLY A 203 -10.32 -7.98 -11.87
C GLY A 203 -11.26 -7.97 -10.64
N ARG A 204 -11.99 -9.07 -10.45
CA ARG A 204 -12.89 -9.24 -9.31
C ARG A 204 -12.17 -9.22 -7.97
N ASP A 205 -10.98 -9.81 -7.90
CA ASP A 205 -10.22 -9.95 -6.66
C ASP A 205 -9.93 -8.59 -5.99
N ALA A 206 -9.66 -7.54 -6.78
CA ALA A 206 -9.45 -6.20 -6.24
C ALA A 206 -10.76 -5.60 -5.67
N VAL A 207 -11.90 -5.88 -6.29
CA VAL A 207 -13.21 -5.45 -5.78
C VAL A 207 -13.58 -6.24 -4.53
N ASP A 208 -13.39 -7.57 -4.54
CA ASP A 208 -13.63 -8.43 -3.38
C ASP A 208 -12.78 -8.01 -2.17
N ALA A 209 -11.52 -7.63 -2.39
CA ALA A 209 -10.64 -7.15 -1.33
C ALA A 209 -11.16 -5.86 -0.64
N LEU A 210 -11.89 -5.00 -1.36
CA LEU A 210 -12.52 -3.81 -0.74
C LEU A 210 -13.58 -4.19 0.31
N PHE A 211 -14.25 -5.33 0.14
CA PHE A 211 -15.34 -5.76 1.01
C PHE A 211 -14.92 -6.77 2.06
N GLU A 212 -14.04 -7.70 1.70
CA GLU A 212 -13.75 -8.88 2.50
C GLU A 212 -12.54 -8.73 3.40
N VAL A 213 -11.57 -7.88 3.01
CA VAL A 213 -10.42 -7.60 3.89
C VAL A 213 -10.84 -6.66 4.99
N GLN A 214 -10.84 -7.17 6.22
CA GLN A 214 -11.14 -6.38 7.41
C GLN A 214 -9.86 -6.07 8.18
N THR A 215 -9.61 -4.78 8.38
CA THR A 215 -8.55 -4.33 9.27
C THR A 215 -8.98 -4.43 10.73
N PHE A 216 -8.02 -4.36 11.64
CA PHE A 216 -8.30 -4.24 13.07
C PHE A 216 -9.29 -3.10 13.41
N TYR A 217 -9.30 -2.03 12.63
CA TYR A 217 -10.19 -0.89 12.87
C TYR A 217 -11.63 -1.14 12.42
N GLU A 218 -11.86 -2.04 11.48
CA GLU A 218 -13.20 -2.40 10.99
C GLU A 218 -13.84 -3.51 11.82
N SER A 219 -13.04 -4.29 12.55
CA SER A 219 -13.51 -5.38 13.40
C SER A 219 -13.90 -4.93 14.82
N GLN A 220 -13.85 -3.62 15.12
CA GLN A 220 -14.27 -3.03 16.41
C GLN A 220 -15.67 -2.46 16.29
#